data_209fc756772f586e2824f2f41bf3bfec
#
_entry.id   209fc756772f586e2824f2f41bf3bfec
#
_cell.length_a   1.000
_cell.length_b   1.000
_cell.length_c   1.000
_cell.angle_alpha   90.00
_cell.angle_beta   90.00
_cell.angle_gamma   90.00
#
_symmetry.space_group_name_H-M   'P 1'
#
loop_
_entity.id
_entity.type
_entity.pdbx_description
1 polymer ?
#
loop_
_entity_poly.entity_id
_entity_poly.type
_entity_poly.pdbx_seq_one_letter_code
_entity_poly.pdbx_strand_id
1 'polypeptide(L)'
;MLQFFASIVVAGFLLANSSQCARVSRDLAIHLLGNKGPEFEALAGATVRSVTTGILGVALIQSLLAGLGFLMIRLPGAGLWALVFLVAAVLQVGGLVLIPVVVYVFATAGTAKAVAFLIWCIFVALIDNVLKPLLLGRGVPVPIVVVFLGAIGGFMAMGIIGLFVGPIVLAVGYKLSVAWLSQDSEQAPAISQMHNSKHKSE
;
A
#
# COMPACT_ATOMS: atom_id res chain seq x y z
N MET A 1 -13.06 -20.75 -1.03
CA MET A 1 -12.03 -21.79 -1.19
C MET A 1 -11.70 -21.99 -2.67
N LEU A 2 -12.65 -22.37 -3.53
CA LEU A 2 -12.42 -22.59 -4.96
C LEU A 2 -11.80 -21.37 -5.67
N GLN A 3 -12.27 -20.19 -5.36
CA GLN A 3 -11.79 -18.92 -5.93
C GLN A 3 -10.32 -18.61 -5.57
N PHE A 4 -9.89 -19.00 -4.36
CA PHE A 4 -8.51 -18.87 -3.91
C PHE A 4 -7.57 -19.82 -4.67
N PHE A 5 -7.96 -21.08 -4.82
CA PHE A 5 -7.21 -22.06 -5.62
C PHE A 5 -7.14 -21.64 -7.09
N ALA A 6 -8.26 -21.19 -7.67
CA ALA A 6 -8.28 -20.68 -9.03
C ALA A 6 -7.33 -19.49 -9.22
N SER A 7 -7.29 -18.54 -8.28
CA SER A 7 -6.37 -17.40 -8.33
C SER A 7 -4.90 -17.83 -8.27
N ILE A 8 -4.56 -18.82 -7.44
CA ILE A 8 -3.18 -19.34 -7.37
C ILE A 8 -2.80 -20.03 -8.68
N VAL A 9 -3.68 -20.86 -9.25
CA VAL A 9 -3.43 -21.53 -10.52
C VAL A 9 -3.24 -20.53 -11.65
N VAL A 10 -4.12 -19.51 -11.75
CA VAL A 10 -4.00 -18.44 -12.75
C VAL A 10 -2.71 -17.64 -12.57
N ALA A 11 -2.37 -17.26 -11.33
CA ALA A 11 -1.12 -16.56 -11.05
C ALA A 11 0.11 -17.41 -11.41
N GLY A 12 0.10 -18.69 -11.06
CA GLY A 12 1.17 -19.63 -11.42
C GLY A 12 1.33 -19.79 -12.94
N PHE A 13 0.21 -19.91 -13.66
CA PHE A 13 0.22 -19.99 -15.13
C PHE A 13 0.75 -18.71 -15.78
N LEU A 14 0.33 -17.53 -15.29
CA LEU A 14 0.82 -16.23 -15.77
C LEU A 14 2.32 -16.06 -15.50
N LEU A 15 2.80 -16.48 -14.33
CA LEU A 15 4.23 -16.45 -13.99
C LEU A 15 5.04 -17.41 -14.86
N ALA A 16 4.56 -18.62 -15.09
CA ALA A 16 5.22 -19.61 -15.95
C ALA A 16 5.35 -19.14 -17.40
N ASN A 17 4.38 -18.36 -17.88
CA ASN A 17 4.36 -17.79 -19.25
C ASN A 17 4.62 -16.27 -19.24
N SER A 18 5.39 -15.76 -18.30
CA SER A 18 5.60 -14.32 -18.09
C SER A 18 6.09 -13.58 -19.34
N SER A 19 6.96 -14.20 -20.14
CA SER A 19 7.47 -13.61 -21.39
C SER A 19 6.41 -13.49 -22.50
N GLN A 20 5.49 -14.45 -22.58
CA GLN A 20 4.37 -14.40 -23.52
C GLN A 20 3.31 -13.40 -23.06
N CYS A 21 2.98 -13.41 -21.77
CA CYS A 21 2.03 -12.46 -21.17
C CYS A 21 2.52 -11.01 -21.32
N ALA A 22 3.80 -10.75 -21.15
CA ALA A 22 4.38 -9.43 -21.36
C ALA A 22 4.27 -8.96 -22.82
N ARG A 23 4.48 -9.86 -23.80
CA ARG A 23 4.31 -9.52 -25.25
C ARG A 23 2.85 -9.21 -25.56
N VAL A 24 1.92 -10.08 -25.13
CA VAL A 24 0.48 -9.86 -25.35
C VAL A 24 0.00 -8.56 -24.69
N SER A 25 0.47 -8.27 -23.46
CA SER A 25 0.16 -7.02 -22.77
C SER A 25 0.67 -5.80 -23.55
N ARG A 26 1.89 -5.88 -24.09
CA ARG A 26 2.48 -4.82 -24.93
C ARG A 26 1.70 -4.61 -26.21
N ASP A 27 1.40 -5.69 -26.93
CA ASP A 27 0.66 -5.62 -28.21
C ASP A 27 -0.75 -5.07 -28.00
N LEU A 28 -1.42 -5.45 -26.90
CA LEU A 28 -2.70 -4.87 -26.49
C LEU A 28 -2.59 -3.39 -26.15
N ALA A 29 -1.57 -2.99 -25.40
CA ALA A 29 -1.34 -1.59 -25.06
C ALA A 29 -1.09 -0.72 -26.30
N ILE A 30 -0.31 -1.21 -27.25
CA ILE A 30 -0.05 -0.53 -28.54
C ILE A 30 -1.34 -0.45 -29.38
N HIS A 31 -2.12 -1.53 -29.41
CA HIS A 31 -3.37 -1.56 -30.20
C HIS A 31 -4.44 -0.65 -29.65
N LEU A 32 -4.55 -0.51 -28.33
CA LEU A 32 -5.57 0.31 -27.66
C LEU A 32 -5.16 1.77 -27.50
N LEU A 33 -3.87 2.08 -27.28
CA LEU A 33 -3.36 3.40 -26.92
C LEU A 33 -2.42 4.01 -27.98
N GLY A 34 -2.15 3.29 -29.08
CA GLY A 34 -1.28 3.74 -30.15
C GLY A 34 0.13 4.10 -29.63
N ASN A 35 0.61 5.28 -29.99
CA ASN A 35 1.96 5.77 -29.62
C ASN A 35 2.21 5.90 -28.11
N LYS A 36 1.17 5.91 -27.28
CA LYS A 36 1.28 5.97 -25.80
C LYS A 36 1.34 4.60 -25.13
N GLY A 37 1.20 3.51 -25.88
CA GLY A 37 1.24 2.14 -25.38
C GLY A 37 2.49 1.79 -24.56
N PRO A 38 3.71 2.07 -25.05
CA PRO A 38 4.95 1.77 -24.34
C PRO A 38 5.12 2.55 -23.03
N GLU A 39 4.66 3.80 -23.01
CA GLU A 39 4.70 4.64 -21.80
C GLU A 39 3.75 4.09 -20.71
N PHE A 40 2.57 3.65 -21.13
CA PHE A 40 1.59 3.04 -20.21
C PHE A 40 2.07 1.70 -19.67
N GLU A 41 2.71 0.86 -20.48
CA GLU A 41 3.33 -0.40 -20.05
C GLU A 41 4.44 -0.16 -19.03
N ALA A 42 5.32 0.81 -19.30
CA ALA A 42 6.39 1.18 -18.38
C ALA A 42 5.85 1.69 -17.03
N LEU A 43 4.81 2.51 -17.07
CA LEU A 43 4.14 3.04 -15.87
C LEU A 43 3.46 1.92 -15.08
N ALA A 44 2.73 1.03 -15.75
CA ALA A 44 2.09 -0.13 -15.12
C ALA A 44 3.13 -1.06 -14.47
N GLY A 45 4.21 -1.38 -15.19
CA GLY A 45 5.30 -2.20 -14.68
C GLY A 45 6.02 -1.57 -13.48
N ALA A 46 6.28 -0.27 -13.53
CA ALA A 46 6.87 0.48 -12.42
C ALA A 46 5.95 0.47 -11.19
N THR A 47 4.64 0.63 -11.40
CA THR A 47 3.64 0.60 -10.33
C THR A 47 3.58 -0.77 -9.66
N VAL A 48 3.49 -1.85 -10.44
CA VAL A 48 3.47 -3.23 -9.91
C VAL A 48 4.74 -3.51 -9.12
N ARG A 49 5.92 -3.14 -9.66
CA ARG A 49 7.21 -3.31 -8.97
C ARG A 49 7.24 -2.53 -7.66
N SER A 50 6.82 -1.28 -7.65
CA SER A 50 6.78 -0.44 -6.45
C SER A 50 5.89 -1.05 -5.36
N VAL A 51 4.67 -1.47 -5.72
CA VAL A 51 3.73 -2.09 -4.79
C VAL A 51 4.27 -3.41 -4.25
N THR A 52 4.80 -4.29 -5.11
CA THR A 52 5.36 -5.58 -4.70
C THR A 52 6.55 -5.40 -3.76
N THR A 53 7.49 -4.53 -4.11
CA THR A 53 8.66 -4.24 -3.26
C THR A 53 8.23 -3.61 -1.94
N GLY A 54 7.21 -2.74 -1.96
CA GLY A 54 6.64 -2.13 -0.76
C GLY A 54 6.03 -3.16 0.18
N ILE A 55 5.17 -4.05 -0.34
CA ILE A 55 4.53 -5.11 0.46
C ILE A 55 5.57 -6.06 1.06
N LEU A 56 6.53 -6.52 0.25
CA LEU A 56 7.60 -7.41 0.72
C LEU A 56 8.50 -6.72 1.75
N GLY A 57 8.83 -5.44 1.54
CA GLY A 57 9.62 -4.65 2.48
C GLY A 57 8.92 -4.49 3.84
N VAL A 58 7.63 -4.15 3.83
CA VAL A 58 6.82 -4.08 5.06
C VAL A 58 6.78 -5.43 5.76
N ALA A 59 6.48 -6.51 5.03
CA ALA A 59 6.40 -7.85 5.61
C ALA A 59 7.72 -8.32 6.24
N LEU A 60 8.87 -8.02 5.60
CA LEU A 60 10.19 -8.29 6.14
C LEU A 60 10.45 -7.53 7.45
N ILE A 61 10.23 -6.22 7.46
CA ILE A 61 10.43 -5.39 8.66
C ILE A 61 9.53 -5.88 9.80
N GLN A 62 8.25 -6.13 9.52
CA GLN A 62 7.30 -6.64 10.51
C GLN A 62 7.69 -8.01 11.05
N SER A 63 8.14 -8.93 10.18
CA SER A 63 8.55 -10.27 10.61
C SER A 63 9.82 -10.25 11.47
N LEU A 64 10.76 -9.33 11.18
CA LEU A 64 11.94 -9.11 12.02
C LEU A 64 11.56 -8.57 13.39
N LEU A 65 10.66 -7.57 13.43
CA LEU A 65 10.16 -7.01 14.70
C LEU A 65 9.36 -8.04 15.50
N ALA A 66 8.48 -8.80 14.87
CA ALA A 66 7.74 -9.89 15.52
C ALA A 66 8.71 -10.97 16.04
N GLY A 67 9.66 -11.38 15.22
CA GLY A 67 10.70 -12.35 15.58
C GLY A 67 11.54 -11.91 16.77
N LEU A 68 11.94 -10.64 16.85
CA LEU A 68 12.59 -10.07 18.02
C LEU A 68 11.71 -10.22 19.28
N GLY A 69 10.42 -9.90 19.17
CA GLY A 69 9.47 -10.11 20.26
C GLY A 69 9.40 -11.58 20.71
N PHE A 70 9.34 -12.52 19.76
CA PHE A 70 9.30 -13.96 20.05
C PHE A 70 10.59 -14.45 20.73
N LEU A 71 11.74 -13.92 20.34
CA LEU A 71 13.03 -14.22 21.00
C LEU A 71 13.09 -13.66 22.43
N MET A 72 12.62 -12.44 22.65
CA MET A 72 12.62 -11.80 23.98
C MET A 72 11.82 -12.60 25.00
N ILE A 73 10.68 -13.18 24.60
CA ILE A 73 9.86 -14.03 25.48
C ILE A 73 10.32 -15.50 25.51
N ARG A 74 11.40 -15.84 24.79
CA ARG A 74 11.93 -17.22 24.63
C ARG A 74 10.87 -18.20 24.13
N LEU A 75 10.09 -17.78 23.13
CA LEU A 75 9.08 -18.64 22.52
C LEU A 75 9.74 -19.90 21.91
N PRO A 76 9.28 -21.13 22.22
CA PRO A 76 9.82 -22.32 21.58
C PRO A 76 9.54 -22.25 20.06
N GLY A 77 10.59 -22.41 19.27
CA GLY A 77 10.49 -22.30 17.81
C GLY A 77 10.29 -20.85 17.30
N ALA A 78 10.81 -19.84 18.00
CA ALA A 78 10.66 -18.42 17.63
C ALA A 78 10.98 -18.13 16.16
N GLY A 79 12.02 -18.78 15.59
CA GLY A 79 12.36 -18.62 14.17
C GLY A 79 11.28 -19.17 13.22
N LEU A 80 10.68 -20.30 13.57
CA LEU A 80 9.58 -20.88 12.78
C LEU A 80 8.34 -19.97 12.84
N TRP A 81 8.00 -19.46 14.02
CA TRP A 81 6.90 -18.51 14.19
C TRP A 81 7.14 -17.20 13.44
N ALA A 82 8.39 -16.70 13.39
CA ALA A 82 8.75 -15.53 12.60
C ALA A 82 8.59 -15.78 11.10
N LEU A 83 8.94 -16.97 10.63
CA LEU A 83 8.74 -17.37 9.23
C LEU A 83 7.24 -17.49 8.88
N VAL A 84 6.45 -18.13 9.75
CA VAL A 84 4.99 -18.20 9.58
C VAL A 84 4.38 -16.80 9.57
N PHE A 85 4.86 -15.92 10.45
CA PHE A 85 4.42 -14.52 10.48
C PHE A 85 4.81 -13.78 9.20
N LEU A 86 6.01 -14.01 8.64
CA LEU A 86 6.43 -13.41 7.37
C LEU A 86 5.46 -13.77 6.24
N VAL A 87 5.13 -15.05 6.09
CA VAL A 87 4.18 -15.51 5.08
C VAL A 87 2.79 -14.90 5.30
N ALA A 88 2.33 -14.87 6.54
CA ALA A 88 1.04 -14.27 6.89
C ALA A 88 1.03 -12.74 6.67
N ALA A 89 2.14 -12.05 6.91
CA ALA A 89 2.27 -10.61 6.66
C ALA A 89 2.22 -10.30 5.16
N VAL A 90 2.86 -11.11 4.31
CA VAL A 90 2.74 -11.00 2.84
C VAL A 90 1.29 -11.20 2.41
N LEU A 91 0.57 -12.14 3.02
CA LEU A 91 -0.86 -12.41 2.78
C LEU A 91 -1.78 -11.38 3.44
N GLN A 92 -1.23 -10.37 4.15
CA GLN A 92 -1.98 -9.33 4.87
C GLN A 92 -2.83 -9.87 6.04
N VAL A 93 -2.51 -11.05 6.55
CA VAL A 93 -3.19 -11.71 7.69
C VAL A 93 -2.26 -11.88 8.90
N GLY A 94 -1.16 -11.13 8.98
CA GLY A 94 -0.14 -11.24 10.03
C GLY A 94 -0.71 -11.14 11.44
N GLY A 95 -1.70 -10.29 11.68
CA GLY A 95 -2.38 -10.18 12.97
C GLY A 95 -2.99 -11.49 13.48
N LEU A 96 -3.45 -12.35 12.57
CA LEU A 96 -4.05 -13.64 12.93
C LEU A 96 -3.03 -14.59 13.57
N VAL A 97 -1.76 -14.49 13.19
CA VAL A 97 -0.66 -15.30 13.74
C VAL A 97 -0.25 -14.82 15.13
N LEU A 98 -0.41 -13.52 15.42
CA LEU A 98 -0.08 -12.97 16.74
C LEU A 98 -1.05 -13.44 17.83
N ILE A 99 -2.33 -13.69 17.49
CA ILE A 99 -3.36 -14.09 18.46
C ILE A 99 -2.96 -15.36 19.23
N PRO A 100 -2.67 -16.52 18.59
CA PRO A 100 -2.31 -17.74 19.30
C PRO A 100 -1.01 -17.57 20.10
N VAL A 101 -0.05 -16.80 19.62
CA VAL A 101 1.20 -16.53 20.33
C VAL A 101 0.94 -15.70 21.60
N VAL A 102 0.10 -14.67 21.52
CA VAL A 102 -0.29 -13.86 22.69
C VAL A 102 -0.99 -14.74 23.72
N VAL A 103 -1.97 -15.56 23.30
CA VAL A 103 -2.67 -16.49 24.20
C VAL A 103 -1.71 -17.44 24.89
N TYR A 104 -0.75 -18.01 24.15
CA TYR A 104 0.27 -18.88 24.70
C TYR A 104 1.13 -18.18 25.75
N VAL A 105 1.54 -16.93 25.48
CA VAL A 105 2.37 -16.15 26.42
C VAL A 105 1.60 -15.81 27.69
N PHE A 106 0.30 -15.49 27.59
CA PHE A 106 -0.54 -15.28 28.77
C PHE A 106 -0.73 -16.56 29.61
N ALA A 107 -0.72 -17.73 28.98
CA ALA A 107 -0.86 -18.99 29.66
C ALA A 107 0.44 -19.49 30.34
N THR A 108 1.63 -19.09 29.82
CA THR A 108 2.92 -19.66 30.23
C THR A 108 3.85 -18.67 30.92
N ALA A 109 3.73 -17.37 30.64
CA ALA A 109 4.56 -16.33 31.20
C ALA A 109 3.82 -15.56 32.32
N GLY A 110 4.58 -14.95 33.23
CA GLY A 110 3.98 -14.07 34.24
C GLY A 110 3.30 -12.86 33.62
N THR A 111 2.24 -12.37 34.25
CA THR A 111 1.33 -11.31 33.74
C THR A 111 2.09 -10.07 33.22
N ALA A 112 3.13 -9.63 33.91
CA ALA A 112 3.91 -8.47 33.48
C ALA A 112 4.61 -8.69 32.12
N LYS A 113 5.17 -9.87 31.89
CA LYS A 113 5.80 -10.21 30.60
C LYS A 113 4.77 -10.35 29.50
N ALA A 114 3.62 -10.94 29.80
CA ALA A 114 2.52 -11.11 28.84
C ALA A 114 1.96 -9.76 28.38
N VAL A 115 1.78 -8.82 29.31
CA VAL A 115 1.32 -7.46 29.00
C VAL A 115 2.35 -6.70 28.17
N ALA A 116 3.63 -6.76 28.53
CA ALA A 116 4.69 -6.13 27.76
C ALA A 116 4.78 -6.69 26.31
N PHE A 117 4.59 -7.99 26.16
CA PHE A 117 4.57 -8.65 24.85
C PHE A 117 3.30 -8.26 24.06
N LEU A 118 2.15 -8.14 24.69
CA LEU A 118 0.93 -7.65 24.04
C LEU A 118 1.10 -6.23 23.49
N ILE A 119 1.70 -5.33 24.29
CA ILE A 119 2.01 -3.97 23.84
C ILE A 119 2.95 -4.00 22.61
N TRP A 120 3.95 -4.88 22.65
CA TRP A 120 4.86 -5.08 21.50
C TRP A 120 4.11 -5.57 20.27
N CYS A 121 3.20 -6.54 20.40
CA CYS A 121 2.39 -7.04 19.29
C CYS A 121 1.48 -5.95 18.71
N ILE A 122 0.87 -5.12 19.55
CA ILE A 122 0.08 -3.96 19.12
C ILE A 122 0.96 -2.97 18.35
N PHE A 123 2.16 -2.68 18.84
CA PHE A 123 3.12 -1.83 18.14
C PHE A 123 3.47 -2.40 16.75
N VAL A 124 3.79 -3.70 16.65
CA VAL A 124 4.08 -4.37 15.37
C VAL A 124 2.89 -4.33 14.42
N ALA A 125 1.66 -4.47 14.92
CA ALA A 125 0.46 -4.38 14.13
C ALA A 125 0.17 -2.94 13.63
N LEU A 126 0.43 -1.93 14.47
CA LEU A 126 0.22 -0.53 14.12
C LEU A 126 1.28 0.01 13.15
N ILE A 127 2.50 -0.52 13.20
CA ILE A 127 3.61 -0.07 12.34
C ILE A 127 3.29 -0.32 10.85
N ASP A 128 2.45 -1.30 10.56
CA ASP A 128 1.94 -1.59 9.22
C ASP A 128 1.27 -0.36 8.57
N ASN A 129 0.50 0.40 9.35
CA ASN A 129 -0.19 1.60 8.88
C ASN A 129 0.76 2.78 8.60
N VAL A 130 1.96 2.75 9.15
CA VAL A 130 3.00 3.76 8.93
C VAL A 130 3.94 3.34 7.79
N LEU A 131 4.34 2.05 7.78
CA LEU A 131 5.27 1.53 6.80
C LEU A 131 4.67 1.46 5.38
N LYS A 132 3.38 1.14 5.26
CA LYS A 132 2.71 1.07 3.95
C LYS A 132 2.83 2.38 3.17
N PRO A 133 2.41 3.55 3.68
CA PRO A 133 2.57 4.80 2.94
C PRO A 133 4.03 5.22 2.74
N LEU A 134 4.93 4.80 3.64
CA LEU A 134 6.35 5.14 3.55
C LEU A 134 7.07 4.36 2.44
N LEU A 135 6.76 3.06 2.28
CA LEU A 135 7.42 2.18 1.32
C LEU A 135 6.70 2.12 -0.05
N LEU A 136 5.37 2.29 -0.08
CA LEU A 136 4.62 2.30 -1.33
C LEU A 136 4.77 3.62 -2.14
N GLY A 137 5.48 4.58 -1.61
CA GLY A 137 5.72 5.86 -2.27
C GLY A 137 4.64 6.89 -1.99
N ARG A 138 5.04 8.15 -2.10
CA ARG A 138 4.21 9.32 -1.83
C ARG A 138 3.26 9.60 -3.00
N GLY A 139 2.15 8.86 -3.07
CA GLY A 139 0.97 9.46 -3.70
C GLY A 139 0.57 10.67 -2.85
N VAL A 140 0.09 11.75 -3.47
CA VAL A 140 -0.41 12.91 -2.72
C VAL A 140 -1.29 12.40 -1.59
N PRO A 141 -0.91 12.59 -0.32
CA PRO A 141 -1.67 12.03 0.79
C PRO A 141 -3.03 12.72 0.82
N VAL A 142 -4.06 11.93 0.54
CA VAL A 142 -5.44 12.44 0.71
C VAL A 142 -5.66 12.54 2.21
N PRO A 143 -5.99 13.72 2.76
CA PRO A 143 -6.27 13.87 4.18
C PRO A 143 -7.38 12.90 4.61
N ILE A 144 -7.21 12.24 5.75
CA ILE A 144 -8.21 11.31 6.32
C ILE A 144 -9.58 11.96 6.42
N VAL A 145 -9.62 13.26 6.69
CA VAL A 145 -10.85 14.07 6.75
C VAL A 145 -11.62 14.01 5.43
N VAL A 146 -10.95 14.07 4.27
CA VAL A 146 -11.59 14.00 2.94
C VAL A 146 -12.22 12.63 2.72
N VAL A 147 -11.51 11.57 3.11
CA VAL A 147 -12.01 10.19 3.01
C VAL A 147 -13.22 10.00 3.94
N PHE A 148 -13.15 10.53 5.16
CA PHE A 148 -14.22 10.43 6.16
C PHE A 148 -15.47 11.23 5.75
N LEU A 149 -15.28 12.47 5.26
CA LEU A 149 -16.41 13.25 4.70
C LEU A 149 -17.04 12.55 3.49
N GLY A 150 -16.21 11.94 2.64
CA GLY A 150 -16.68 11.15 1.51
C GLY A 150 -17.54 9.96 1.93
N ALA A 151 -17.11 9.25 2.96
CA ALA A 151 -17.85 8.10 3.49
C ALA A 151 -19.22 8.52 4.07
N ILE A 152 -19.24 9.56 4.91
CA ILE A 152 -20.47 10.05 5.51
C ILE A 152 -21.41 10.66 4.46
N GLY A 153 -20.91 11.56 3.62
CA GLY A 153 -21.70 12.20 2.58
C GLY A 153 -22.23 11.20 1.55
N GLY A 154 -21.39 10.24 1.15
CA GLY A 154 -21.78 9.16 0.25
C GLY A 154 -22.85 8.25 0.88
N PHE A 155 -22.69 7.90 2.16
CA PHE A 155 -23.69 7.11 2.89
C PHE A 155 -25.04 7.82 2.97
N MET A 156 -25.04 9.12 3.26
CA MET A 156 -26.28 9.92 3.30
C MET A 156 -26.95 10.05 1.95
N ALA A 157 -26.19 10.10 0.85
CA ALA A 157 -26.71 10.28 -0.50
C ALA A 157 -27.20 8.99 -1.15
N MET A 158 -26.48 7.87 -0.97
CA MET A 158 -26.69 6.62 -1.71
C MET A 158 -26.65 5.37 -0.81
N GLY A 159 -26.71 5.52 0.52
CA GLY A 159 -26.65 4.41 1.48
C GLY A 159 -25.32 3.65 1.44
N ILE A 160 -25.36 2.33 1.60
CA ILE A 160 -24.17 1.46 1.69
C ILE A 160 -23.26 1.59 0.45
N ILE A 161 -23.84 1.75 -0.74
CA ILE A 161 -23.05 1.94 -1.98
C ILE A 161 -22.29 3.27 -1.92
N GLY A 162 -22.93 4.31 -1.44
CA GLY A 162 -22.33 5.64 -1.28
C GLY A 162 -21.20 5.67 -0.25
N LEU A 163 -21.24 4.82 0.76
CA LEU A 163 -20.16 4.66 1.73
C LEU A 163 -18.81 4.30 1.07
N PHE A 164 -18.83 3.56 -0.03
CA PHE A 164 -17.65 3.18 -0.80
C PHE A 164 -17.33 4.17 -1.93
N VAL A 165 -18.37 4.63 -2.64
CA VAL A 165 -18.20 5.54 -3.78
C VAL A 165 -17.81 6.95 -3.33
N GLY A 166 -18.37 7.43 -2.24
CA GLY A 166 -18.15 8.78 -1.70
C GLY A 166 -16.66 9.08 -1.42
N PRO A 167 -15.93 8.25 -0.68
CA PRO A 167 -14.50 8.45 -0.45
C PRO A 167 -13.68 8.47 -1.75
N ILE A 168 -14.01 7.62 -2.72
CA ILE A 168 -13.31 7.55 -4.00
C ILE A 168 -13.50 8.86 -4.78
N VAL A 169 -14.74 9.33 -4.89
CA VAL A 169 -15.06 10.57 -5.61
C VAL A 169 -14.38 11.77 -4.97
N LEU A 170 -14.45 11.90 -3.63
CA LEU A 170 -13.80 13.02 -2.93
C LEU A 170 -12.28 12.92 -2.96
N ALA A 171 -11.69 11.73 -2.87
CA ALA A 171 -10.24 11.54 -2.98
C ALA A 171 -9.72 11.90 -4.37
N VAL A 172 -10.43 11.53 -5.44
CA VAL A 172 -10.09 11.90 -6.82
C VAL A 172 -10.27 13.41 -7.02
N GLY A 173 -11.38 13.98 -6.55
CA GLY A 173 -11.63 15.42 -6.62
C GLY A 173 -10.54 16.22 -5.90
N TYR A 174 -10.14 15.82 -4.71
CA TYR A 174 -9.05 16.44 -3.95
C TYR A 174 -7.71 16.37 -4.71
N LYS A 175 -7.36 15.22 -5.26
CA LYS A 175 -6.12 15.07 -6.05
C LYS A 175 -6.11 15.94 -7.29
N LEU A 176 -7.24 16.02 -8.01
CA LEU A 176 -7.39 16.90 -9.17
C LEU A 176 -7.27 18.37 -8.79
N SER A 177 -7.91 18.78 -7.69
CA SER A 177 -7.83 20.17 -7.21
C SER A 177 -6.42 20.57 -6.82
N VAL A 178 -5.69 19.70 -6.10
CA VAL A 178 -4.30 19.94 -5.73
C VAL A 178 -3.40 19.97 -6.96
N ALA A 179 -3.58 19.07 -7.93
CA ALA A 179 -2.80 19.06 -9.17
C ALA A 179 -3.06 20.31 -10.00
N TRP A 180 -4.28 20.81 -10.03
CA TRP A 180 -4.64 22.05 -10.76
C TRP A 180 -4.02 23.28 -10.11
N LEU A 181 -4.09 23.39 -8.78
CA LEU A 181 -3.46 24.49 -8.02
C LEU A 181 -1.92 24.49 -8.14
N SER A 182 -1.28 23.33 -8.28
CA SER A 182 0.17 23.27 -8.45
C SER A 182 0.63 23.68 -9.86
N GLN A 183 -0.20 23.52 -10.90
CA GLN A 183 0.10 24.01 -12.24
C GLN A 183 0.09 25.55 -12.34
N ASP A 184 -0.82 26.21 -11.64
CA ASP A 184 -0.88 27.68 -11.60
C ASP A 184 0.35 28.28 -10.89
N SER A 185 0.92 27.57 -9.92
CA SER A 185 2.11 28.00 -9.18
C SER A 185 3.40 27.90 -10.01
N GLU A 186 3.49 27.02 -10.99
CA GLU A 186 4.64 26.89 -11.89
C GLU A 186 4.63 27.93 -13.02
N GLN A 187 3.47 28.46 -13.40
CA GLN A 187 3.36 29.47 -14.47
C GLN A 187 3.63 30.90 -13.99
N ALA A 188 3.46 31.18 -12.71
CA ALA A 188 3.67 32.51 -12.15
C ALA A 188 5.11 33.04 -12.28
N PRO A 189 6.20 32.27 -12.06
CA PRO A 189 7.56 32.75 -12.24
C PRO A 189 7.97 33.00 -13.70
N ALA A 190 7.37 32.26 -14.66
CA ALA A 190 7.70 32.43 -16.07
C ALA A 190 7.22 33.80 -16.63
N ILE A 191 6.04 34.23 -16.20
CA ILE A 191 5.46 35.53 -16.61
C ILE A 191 6.24 36.70 -16.02
N SER A 192 6.70 36.56 -14.77
CA SER A 192 7.51 37.60 -14.10
C SER A 192 8.88 37.74 -14.74
N GLN A 193 9.49 36.68 -15.20
CA GLN A 193 10.79 36.75 -15.90
C GLN A 193 10.68 37.34 -17.30
N MET A 194 9.61 37.07 -18.04
CA MET A 194 9.36 37.70 -19.34
C MET A 194 9.11 39.21 -19.25
N HIS A 195 8.48 39.68 -18.17
CA HIS A 195 8.22 41.08 -17.96
C HIS A 195 9.53 41.85 -17.61
N ASN A 196 10.40 41.20 -16.82
CA ASN A 196 11.66 41.79 -16.39
C ASN A 196 12.73 41.83 -17.49
N SER A 197 12.67 40.89 -18.45
CA SER A 197 13.59 40.88 -19.60
C SER A 197 13.24 41.95 -20.63
N LYS A 198 11.98 42.33 -20.80
CA LYS A 198 11.55 43.41 -21.67
C LYS A 198 11.97 44.78 -21.16
N HIS A 199 12.00 44.98 -19.85
CA HIS A 199 12.39 46.27 -19.24
C HIS A 199 13.93 46.53 -19.22
N LYS A 200 14.72 45.47 -19.54
CA LYS A 200 16.20 45.55 -19.55
C LYS A 200 16.78 45.77 -20.96
N SER A 201 15.94 45.76 -21.99
CA SER A 201 16.30 45.93 -23.41
C SER A 201 15.90 47.32 -23.97
N GLU A 202 15.31 48.18 -23.17
CA GLU A 202 15.10 49.63 -23.40
C GLU A 202 16.09 50.46 -22.59
#